data_8e75fa5cda9f8ec46d17897e0ece7711
#
_entry.id   8e75fa5cda9f8ec46d17897e0ece7711
#
_cell.length_a   1.000
_cell.length_b   1.000
_cell.length_c   1.000
_cell.angle_alpha   90.00
_cell.angle_beta   90.00
_cell.angle_gamma   90.00
#
_symmetry.space_group_name_H-M   'P 1'
#
loop_
_entity.id
_entity.type
_entity.pdbx_description
1 polymer ?
#
loop_
_entity_poly.entity_id
_entity_poly.type
_entity_poly.pdbx_seq_one_letter_code
_entity_poly.pdbx_strand_id
1 'polypeptide(L)' 'MKTVIIEYAVISPAVLANKVEKAFACLCNWKDIDEDYYEFTVIGICACDMDELEDVLAEYV' A
#
# COMPACT_ATOMS: atom_id res chain seq x y z
N MET A 1 11.23 0.46 -2.87
CA MET A 1 10.15 1.24 -2.25
C MET A 1 9.07 1.54 -3.27
N LYS A 2 7.82 1.35 -2.91
CA LYS A 2 6.66 1.64 -3.78
C LYS A 2 5.72 2.57 -3.04
N THR A 3 5.30 3.65 -3.71
CA THR A 3 4.40 4.65 -3.13
C THR A 3 3.18 4.82 -4.05
N VAL A 4 1.99 4.82 -3.48
CA VAL A 4 0.74 5.03 -4.20
C VAL A 4 -0.17 5.95 -3.40
N ILE A 5 -1.11 6.59 -4.09
CA ILE A 5 -2.13 7.46 -3.50
C ILE A 5 -3.46 6.72 -3.54
N ILE A 6 -4.11 6.59 -2.39
CA ILE A 6 -5.33 5.79 -2.25
C ILE A 6 -6.41 6.60 -1.55
N GLU A 7 -7.66 6.42 -1.98
CA GLU A 7 -8.81 7.03 -1.32
C GLU A 7 -9.17 6.28 -0.05
N TYR A 8 -9.44 7.04 1.02
CA TYR A 8 -9.92 6.44 2.28
C TYR A 8 -11.23 5.67 2.08
N ALA A 9 -12.08 6.13 1.16
CA ALA A 9 -13.36 5.47 0.89
C ALA A 9 -13.21 4.07 0.29
N VAL A 10 -12.08 3.78 -0.36
CA VAL A 10 -11.82 2.48 -0.99
C VAL A 10 -11.35 1.46 0.04
N ILE A 11 -10.34 1.82 0.82
CA ILE A 11 -9.78 0.95 1.85
C ILE A 11 -9.04 1.81 2.87
N SER A 12 -9.16 1.48 4.16
CA SER A 12 -8.41 2.18 5.18
C SER A 12 -6.94 1.79 5.15
N PRO A 13 -6.03 2.71 5.51
CA PRO A 13 -4.60 2.41 5.44
C PRO A 13 -4.17 1.28 6.37
N ALA A 14 -4.76 1.16 7.55
CA ALA A 14 -4.44 0.10 8.48
C ALA A 14 -4.81 -1.28 7.92
N VAL A 15 -5.95 -1.38 7.26
CA VAL A 15 -6.41 -2.63 6.64
C VAL A 15 -5.51 -3.00 5.46
N LEU A 16 -5.17 -2.01 4.63
CA LEU A 16 -4.28 -2.25 3.49
C LEU A 16 -2.89 -2.68 3.95
N ALA A 17 -2.34 -2.01 4.95
CA ALA A 17 -1.04 -2.37 5.51
C ALA A 17 -1.03 -3.82 6.02
N ASN A 18 -2.07 -4.22 6.73
CA ASN A 18 -2.20 -5.58 7.23
C ASN A 18 -2.24 -6.61 6.09
N LYS A 19 -2.98 -6.32 5.02
CA LYS A 19 -3.06 -7.19 3.84
C LYS A 19 -1.70 -7.35 3.17
N VAL A 20 -1.01 -6.25 2.96
CA VAL A 20 0.29 -6.25 2.28
C VAL A 20 1.35 -6.94 3.13
N GLU A 21 1.40 -6.66 4.41
CA GLU A 21 2.38 -7.27 5.32
C GLU A 21 2.17 -8.76 5.52
N LYS A 22 0.94 -9.24 5.38
CA LYS A 22 0.66 -10.68 5.42
C LYS A 22 1.04 -11.39 4.14
N ALA A 23 0.95 -10.70 3.00
CA ALA A 23 1.24 -11.29 1.70
C ALA A 23 2.72 -11.23 1.36
N PHE A 24 3.43 -10.22 1.85
CA PHE A 24 4.84 -9.96 1.51
C PHE A 24 5.64 -9.64 2.76
N ALA A 25 6.93 -10.00 2.75
CA ALA A 25 7.85 -9.63 3.84
C ALA A 25 8.30 -8.19 3.62
N CYS A 26 7.56 -7.23 4.20
CA CYS A 26 7.83 -5.80 4.01
C CYS A 26 7.27 -4.98 5.18
N LEU A 27 7.56 -3.68 5.16
CA LEU A 27 6.99 -2.70 6.08
C LEU A 27 6.12 -1.73 5.29
N CYS A 28 5.03 -1.28 5.90
CA CYS A 28 4.13 -0.33 5.29
C CYS A 28 3.99 0.92 6.15
N ASN A 29 4.01 2.08 5.50
CA ASN A 29 3.75 3.36 6.13
C ASN A 29 2.71 4.12 5.33
N TRP A 30 2.00 5.02 5.98
CA TRP A 30 1.07 5.91 5.28
C TRP A 30 1.03 7.25 5.97
N LYS A 31 0.63 8.27 5.21
CA LYS A 31 0.36 9.59 5.78
C LYS A 31 -0.81 10.24 5.05
N ASP A 32 -1.55 11.05 5.77
CA ASP A 32 -2.68 11.79 5.20
C ASP A 32 -2.17 12.84 4.21
N ILE A 33 -2.81 12.89 3.04
CA ILE A 33 -2.59 13.98 2.08
C ILE A 33 -3.68 15.03 2.32
N ASP A 34 -4.92 14.58 2.40
CA ASP A 34 -6.08 15.44 2.74
C ASP A 34 -7.18 14.54 3.36
N GLU A 35 -8.41 15.05 3.43
CA GLU A 35 -9.53 14.32 4.04
C GLU A 35 -9.91 13.05 3.28
N ASP A 36 -9.64 12.99 1.97
CA ASP A 36 -10.10 11.93 1.09
C ASP A 36 -9.01 10.96 0.69
N TYR A 37 -7.73 11.33 0.78
CA TYR A 37 -6.61 10.57 0.25
C TYR A 37 -5.49 10.40 1.26
N TYR A 38 -4.79 9.28 1.15
CA TYR A 38 -3.54 9.06 1.87
C TYR A 38 -2.46 8.54 0.93
N GLU A 39 -1.20 8.82 1.28
CA GLU A 39 -0.04 8.30 0.57
C GLU A 39 0.42 7.03 1.28
N PHE A 40 0.39 5.92 0.55
CA PHE A 40 0.77 4.60 1.09
C PHE A 40 2.11 4.17 0.52
N THR A 41 3.06 3.81 1.40
CA THR A 41 4.41 3.44 1.00
C THR A 41 4.77 2.05 1.52
N VAL A 42 5.28 1.20 0.64
CA VAL A 42 5.79 -0.13 0.98
C VAL A 42 7.30 -0.09 0.92
N ILE A 43 7.95 -0.52 2.00
CA ILE A 43 9.39 -0.45 2.18
C ILE A 43 9.94 -1.86 2.41
N GLY A 44 11.12 -2.14 1.83
CA GLY A 44 11.82 -3.41 2.06
C GLY A 44 11.27 -4.59 1.29
N ILE A 45 10.44 -4.34 0.26
CA ILE A 45 9.91 -5.41 -0.56
C ILE A 45 10.97 -5.93 -1.53
N CYS A 46 11.01 -7.24 -1.74
CA CYS A 46 11.91 -7.87 -2.70
C CYS A 46 11.51 -7.48 -4.13
N ALA A 47 12.52 -7.24 -4.98
CA ALA A 47 12.27 -6.92 -6.39
C ALA A 47 11.44 -8.00 -7.09
N CYS A 48 11.59 -9.26 -6.71
CA CYS A 48 10.81 -10.36 -7.29
C CYS A 48 9.33 -10.32 -6.93
N ASP A 49 8.96 -9.62 -5.86
CA ASP A 49 7.57 -9.49 -5.43
C ASP A 49 6.92 -8.18 -5.90
N MET A 50 7.69 -7.29 -6.52
CA MET A 50 7.19 -5.97 -6.89
C MET A 50 6.04 -6.03 -7.88
N ASP A 51 6.11 -6.90 -8.88
CA ASP A 51 5.04 -7.05 -9.87
C ASP A 51 3.73 -7.50 -9.22
N GLU A 52 3.82 -8.46 -8.30
CA GLU A 52 2.67 -8.96 -7.56
C GLU A 52 2.09 -7.88 -6.66
N LEU A 53 2.95 -7.10 -6.00
CA LEU A 53 2.53 -5.97 -5.19
C LEU A 53 1.79 -4.94 -6.03
N GLU A 54 2.29 -4.61 -7.21
CA GLU A 54 1.64 -3.66 -8.10
C GLU A 54 0.25 -4.13 -8.51
N ASP A 55 0.08 -5.43 -8.76
CA ASP A 55 -1.23 -6.01 -9.07
C ASP A 55 -2.19 -5.88 -7.89
N VAL A 56 -1.72 -6.14 -6.67
CA VAL A 56 -2.53 -6.00 -5.47
C VAL A 56 -2.96 -4.56 -5.26
N LEU A 57 -2.02 -3.61 -5.38
CA LEU A 57 -2.31 -2.19 -5.17
C LEU A 57 -3.19 -1.60 -6.28
N ALA A 58 -3.10 -2.13 -7.50
CA ALA A 58 -3.91 -1.65 -8.62
C ALA A 58 -5.42 -1.80 -8.38
N GLU A 59 -5.82 -2.70 -7.50
CA GLU A 59 -7.24 -2.87 -7.14
C GLU A 59 -7.79 -1.67 -6.36
N TYR A 60 -6.93 -0.90 -5.73
CA TYR A 60 -7.31 0.19 -4.82
C TYR A 60 -6.98 1.58 -5.35
N VAL A 61 -6.19 1.67 -6.39
CA VAL A 61 -5.73 2.95 -6.95
C VAL A 61 -6.70 3.53 -7.96
#